data_7ca8a0aa9d9001a56e96217320e61a78
#
_entry.id   7ca8a0aa9d9001a56e96217320e61a78
#
_cell.length_a   1.000
_cell.length_b   1.000
_cell.length_c   1.000
_cell.angle_alpha   90.00
_cell.angle_beta   90.00
_cell.angle_gamma   90.00
#
_symmetry.space_group_name_H-M   'P 1'
#
loop_
_entity.id
_entity.type
_entity.pdbx_description
1 polymer ?
#
loop_
_entity_poly.entity_id
_entity_poly.type
_entity_poly.pdbx_seq_one_letter_code
_entity_poly.pdbx_strand_id
1 'polypeptide(L)'
;YYNRAGEKVANSWEYSGDNRFYLDDAGNMATDSLIEDNDDYYYVDANGAMVRNRWVAIDNESAGEDNQPDVWWYYFQANGKAYKNSHASGTIFKRVINGKTYCFDEDGKMQYGWVKKDDGVTDYDDNAYQEAEYYFGDENDGAMSIGWREIALSDVADAEDEQPGDSYWDSDQVRWFYFKASGAKQTSSTNKTINGRKYGFDQYGRMIADWHNNSLGAATYQNASRRGSSNNAASTATASYAKDFMYFSSPEDGARFTKGWFKVVPGYYLNYADYDNGTDRWYYADGNGNLYAGQIKTIKGKKYAFDLKGGMIYGLALLRTDGNTIYEYADNENKYDSQDKFMETARNMSSDWAFYYFSDNEDKDGSMKTGTQKISLDGESFSFNFKKGGTKKGQGVTGMSEKKYYLGGMLLTADADNKIEVVNKTTLEKITVSKLISDLGLTGVDASKKIGQANKGDVIYTNTGVDTDGANLTALTGNYVVVNVSGTVVKSGSKVDGDGFKVVLDGNNNIKQIIAAN
;
A
#
# COMPACT_ATOMS: atom_id res chain seq x y z
N TYR A 1 64.97 42.14 -4.68
CA TYR A 1 65.19 42.65 -3.30
C TYR A 1 66.62 42.31 -2.87
N TYR A 2 67.24 43.22 -2.12
CA TYR A 2 68.57 43.05 -1.54
C TYR A 2 68.50 43.25 -0.05
N ASN A 3 69.20 42.41 0.71
CA ASN A 3 69.28 42.55 2.17
C ASN A 3 70.18 43.76 2.56
N ARG A 4 70.30 44.03 3.84
CA ARG A 4 71.14 45.16 4.34
C ARG A 4 72.61 44.97 4.05
N ALA A 5 73.09 43.75 3.75
CA ALA A 5 74.44 43.46 3.33
C ALA A 5 74.68 43.62 1.81
N GLY A 6 73.63 43.96 1.05
CA GLY A 6 73.68 44.07 -0.42
C GLY A 6 73.64 42.77 -1.16
N GLU A 7 73.23 41.66 -0.51
CA GLU A 7 73.06 40.36 -1.09
C GLU A 7 71.67 40.20 -1.64
N LYS A 8 71.52 39.60 -2.82
CA LYS A 8 70.23 39.30 -3.41
C LYS A 8 69.54 38.23 -2.57
N VAL A 9 68.30 38.53 -2.15
CA VAL A 9 67.45 37.58 -1.41
C VAL A 9 66.61 36.77 -2.37
N ALA A 10 66.49 35.47 -2.15
CA ALA A 10 65.71 34.56 -2.93
C ALA A 10 65.06 33.47 -2.04
N ASN A 11 64.02 32.79 -2.54
CA ASN A 11 63.28 31.76 -1.83
C ASN A 11 62.88 32.14 -0.42
N SER A 12 62.34 33.33 -0.26
CA SER A 12 62.03 33.88 1.07
C SER A 12 60.89 34.88 1.08
N TRP A 13 60.28 34.96 2.25
CA TRP A 13 59.25 35.95 2.54
C TRP A 13 59.85 37.22 3.10
N GLU A 14 59.52 38.32 2.45
CA GLU A 14 59.97 39.64 2.89
C GLU A 14 58.79 40.57 3.18
N TYR A 15 59.01 41.53 4.10
CA TYR A 15 57.98 42.51 4.49
C TYR A 15 58.25 43.88 3.80
N SER A 16 57.17 44.49 3.31
CA SER A 16 57.18 45.88 2.92
C SER A 16 55.89 46.55 3.40
N GLY A 17 56.00 47.46 4.36
CA GLY A 17 54.85 47.99 5.11
C GLY A 17 54.11 46.86 5.84
N ASP A 18 52.79 46.80 5.69
CA ASP A 18 51.93 45.80 6.31
C ASP A 18 51.78 44.52 5.45
N ASN A 19 52.38 44.53 4.25
CA ASN A 19 52.29 43.42 3.29
C ASN A 19 53.52 42.51 3.39
N ARG A 20 53.34 41.25 3.05
CA ARG A 20 54.34 40.21 2.95
C ARG A 20 54.42 39.76 1.50
N PHE A 21 55.63 39.67 0.96
CA PHE A 21 55.92 39.33 -0.43
C PHE A 21 56.82 38.09 -0.50
N TYR A 22 56.67 37.26 -1.48
CA TYR A 22 57.57 36.12 -1.71
C TYR A 22 58.53 36.43 -2.85
N LEU A 23 59.77 36.10 -2.63
CA LEU A 23 60.80 36.16 -3.65
C LEU A 23 61.10 34.75 -4.15
N ASP A 24 61.06 34.56 -5.47
CA ASP A 24 61.33 33.29 -6.13
C ASP A 24 62.81 32.88 -6.04
N ASP A 25 63.17 31.76 -6.65
CA ASP A 25 64.55 31.28 -6.72
C ASP A 25 65.49 32.24 -7.46
N ALA A 26 64.96 32.98 -8.40
CA ALA A 26 65.70 34.03 -9.12
C ALA A 26 65.70 35.38 -8.35
N GLY A 27 65.04 35.47 -7.16
CA GLY A 27 64.90 36.66 -6.34
C GLY A 27 63.97 37.72 -6.93
N ASN A 28 63.08 37.35 -7.87
CA ASN A 28 61.99 38.18 -8.35
C ASN A 28 60.80 38.05 -7.42
N MET A 29 60.01 39.12 -7.33
CA MET A 29 58.77 39.10 -6.58
C MET A 29 57.74 38.22 -7.32
N ALA A 30 57.25 37.17 -6.63
CA ALA A 30 56.17 36.36 -7.14
C ALA A 30 54.86 37.15 -7.14
N THR A 31 54.05 36.98 -8.21
CA THR A 31 52.73 37.60 -8.37
C THR A 31 51.74 36.56 -8.87
N ASP A 32 50.50 36.67 -8.43
CA ASP A 32 49.36 35.87 -8.91
C ASP A 32 49.67 34.38 -8.94
N SER A 33 50.24 33.89 -7.84
CA SER A 33 50.76 32.52 -7.77
C SER A 33 50.59 31.87 -6.39
N LEU A 34 50.37 30.54 -6.40
CA LEU A 34 50.40 29.67 -5.23
C LEU A 34 51.85 29.42 -4.85
N ILE A 35 52.20 29.62 -3.60
CA ILE A 35 53.54 29.43 -3.03
C ILE A 35 53.48 28.29 -2.03
N GLU A 36 54.26 27.25 -2.24
CA GLU A 36 54.51 26.22 -1.27
C GLU A 36 55.77 26.58 -0.45
N ASP A 37 55.60 26.66 0.85
CA ASP A 37 56.71 26.94 1.77
C ASP A 37 56.55 26.11 3.06
N ASN A 38 57.53 25.24 3.31
CA ASN A 38 57.56 24.34 4.47
C ASN A 38 56.27 23.50 4.64
N ASP A 39 55.79 22.88 3.58
CA ASP A 39 54.57 22.07 3.54
C ASP A 39 53.26 22.86 3.83
N ASP A 40 53.30 24.19 3.75
CA ASP A 40 52.15 25.09 3.81
C ASP A 40 51.97 25.81 2.45
N TYR A 41 50.70 26.07 2.11
CA TYR A 41 50.38 26.82 0.90
C TYR A 41 49.95 28.24 1.25
N TYR A 42 50.45 29.19 0.45
CA TYR A 42 50.17 30.62 0.50
C TYR A 42 49.81 31.11 -0.91
N TYR A 43 49.17 32.25 -1.02
CA TYR A 43 48.92 32.88 -2.30
C TYR A 43 49.37 34.34 -2.26
N VAL A 44 50.00 34.78 -3.30
CA VAL A 44 50.32 36.19 -3.55
C VAL A 44 49.46 36.72 -4.69
N ASP A 45 48.86 37.90 -4.51
CA ASP A 45 47.99 38.51 -5.49
C ASP A 45 48.79 39.14 -6.66
N ALA A 46 48.09 39.75 -7.64
CA ALA A 46 48.68 40.41 -8.78
C ALA A 46 49.68 41.54 -8.43
N ASN A 47 49.61 42.03 -7.19
CA ASN A 47 50.57 43.02 -6.66
C ASN A 47 51.71 42.35 -5.88
N GLY A 48 51.73 41.03 -5.82
CA GLY A 48 52.67 40.23 -5.03
C GLY A 48 52.37 40.17 -3.53
N ALA A 49 51.29 40.78 -3.06
CA ALA A 49 50.98 40.81 -1.65
C ALA A 49 50.32 39.49 -1.19
N MET A 50 50.81 38.94 -0.07
CA MET A 50 50.27 37.72 0.53
C MET A 50 48.78 37.86 0.90
N VAL A 51 47.95 36.98 0.40
CA VAL A 51 46.52 36.93 0.63
C VAL A 51 46.18 36.38 2.03
N ARG A 52 45.18 36.96 2.67
CA ARG A 52 44.70 36.58 4.02
C ARG A 52 43.17 36.68 4.15
N ASN A 53 42.59 35.84 4.96
CA ASN A 53 41.16 35.84 5.32
C ASN A 53 40.22 35.88 4.11
N ARG A 54 40.51 35.18 3.04
CA ARG A 54 39.65 35.16 1.86
C ARG A 54 39.82 33.89 1.01
N TRP A 55 38.81 33.64 0.20
CA TRP A 55 38.82 32.66 -0.86
C TRP A 55 39.61 33.14 -2.06
N VAL A 56 40.29 32.22 -2.71
CA VAL A 56 40.96 32.45 -4.02
C VAL A 56 40.64 31.26 -4.91
N ALA A 57 40.17 31.53 -6.13
CA ALA A 57 40.09 30.57 -7.22
C ALA A 57 41.41 30.53 -7.96
N ILE A 58 41.97 29.37 -8.17
CA ILE A 58 43.24 29.17 -8.91
C ILE A 58 42.92 28.24 -10.07
N ASP A 59 43.33 28.65 -11.27
CA ASP A 59 43.09 27.88 -12.49
C ASP A 59 43.62 26.46 -12.35
N ASN A 60 42.83 25.49 -12.76
CA ASN A 60 43.22 24.08 -12.74
C ASN A 60 43.92 23.75 -14.09
N GLU A 61 45.16 23.31 -14.03
CA GLU A 61 45.90 22.92 -15.23
C GLU A 61 45.29 21.71 -15.96
N SER A 62 44.51 20.90 -15.26
CA SER A 62 43.76 19.77 -15.81
C SER A 62 42.31 20.11 -16.16
N ALA A 63 41.95 21.39 -16.21
CA ALA A 63 40.60 21.80 -16.60
C ALA A 63 40.24 21.26 -18.00
N GLY A 64 39.05 20.64 -18.09
CA GLY A 64 38.59 19.98 -19.32
C GLY A 64 38.93 18.49 -19.41
N GLU A 65 39.67 17.93 -18.46
CA GLU A 65 39.71 16.49 -18.25
C GLU A 65 38.45 16.03 -17.49
N ASP A 66 38.12 14.74 -17.64
CA ASP A 66 36.93 14.16 -16.97
C ASP A 66 37.00 14.40 -15.45
N ASN A 67 35.90 14.89 -14.89
CA ASN A 67 35.72 15.12 -13.46
C ASN A 67 36.68 16.17 -12.83
N GLN A 68 37.30 17.05 -13.64
CA GLN A 68 38.13 18.13 -13.14
C GLN A 68 37.39 19.47 -13.20
N PRO A 69 37.38 20.28 -12.12
CA PRO A 69 36.80 21.61 -12.14
C PRO A 69 37.69 22.58 -12.91
N ASP A 70 37.13 23.67 -13.43
CA ASP A 70 37.91 24.71 -14.11
C ASP A 70 38.88 25.40 -13.17
N VAL A 71 38.51 25.54 -11.88
CA VAL A 71 39.33 26.20 -10.87
C VAL A 71 39.29 25.41 -9.58
N TRP A 72 40.38 25.46 -8.84
CA TRP A 72 40.43 25.01 -7.45
C TRP A 72 40.27 26.16 -6.48
N TRP A 73 39.33 26.02 -5.50
CA TRP A 73 39.13 27.00 -4.45
C TRP A 73 39.98 26.72 -3.24
N TYR A 74 40.71 27.77 -2.77
CA TYR A 74 41.50 27.75 -1.55
C TYR A 74 40.98 28.82 -0.57
N TYR A 75 41.07 28.56 0.71
CA TYR A 75 40.84 29.60 1.71
C TYR A 75 42.09 29.87 2.52
N PHE A 76 42.58 31.10 2.42
CA PHE A 76 43.75 31.56 3.15
C PHE A 76 43.34 32.20 4.46
N GLN A 77 43.94 31.68 5.57
CA GLN A 77 43.68 32.12 6.94
C GLN A 77 44.30 33.50 7.22
N ALA A 78 44.07 34.03 8.47
CA ALA A 78 44.65 35.30 8.91
C ALA A 78 46.19 35.33 8.87
N ASN A 79 46.84 34.20 9.00
CA ASN A 79 48.30 34.05 8.92
C ASN A 79 48.79 33.83 7.49
N GLY A 80 47.89 33.81 6.52
CA GLY A 80 48.19 33.60 5.11
C GLY A 80 48.26 32.12 4.70
N LYS A 81 48.23 31.15 5.60
CA LYS A 81 48.25 29.73 5.27
C LYS A 81 46.91 29.29 4.75
N ALA A 82 46.90 28.47 3.70
CA ALA A 82 45.67 27.77 3.26
C ALA A 82 45.19 26.79 4.35
N TYR A 83 43.86 26.59 4.44
CA TYR A 83 43.36 25.41 5.12
C TYR A 83 43.73 24.18 4.28
N LYS A 84 44.32 23.17 4.88
CA LYS A 84 44.59 21.88 4.27
C LYS A 84 44.44 20.74 5.27
N ASN A 85 44.20 19.54 4.79
CA ASN A 85 44.18 18.34 5.61
C ASN A 85 45.62 17.90 5.91
N SER A 86 46.07 18.14 7.11
CA SER A 86 47.42 17.75 7.55
C SER A 86 47.44 16.42 8.32
N HIS A 87 46.34 15.69 8.33
CA HIS A 87 46.23 14.43 9.05
C HIS A 87 46.65 13.25 8.15
N ALA A 88 47.71 12.61 8.48
CA ALA A 88 48.30 11.48 7.76
C ALA A 88 47.45 10.19 7.76
N SER A 89 46.21 10.24 8.15
CA SER A 89 45.29 9.11 8.13
C SER A 89 43.85 9.57 7.97
N GLY A 90 43.39 9.61 6.73
CA GLY A 90 42.04 9.32 6.33
C GLY A 90 40.90 9.82 7.16
N THR A 91 40.90 11.07 7.61
CA THR A 91 39.73 11.67 8.26
C THR A 91 39.41 13.00 7.60
N ILE A 92 38.14 13.16 7.29
CA ILE A 92 37.63 14.41 6.72
C ILE A 92 38.03 15.65 7.54
N PHE A 93 38.66 16.64 6.89
CA PHE A 93 39.10 17.88 7.49
C PHE A 93 38.08 19.01 7.25
N LYS A 94 37.19 19.25 8.22
CA LYS A 94 36.14 20.26 8.12
C LYS A 94 36.53 21.57 8.83
N ARG A 95 36.22 22.71 8.19
CA ARG A 95 36.43 24.06 8.73
C ARG A 95 35.20 24.92 8.54
N VAL A 96 34.89 25.73 9.55
CA VAL A 96 33.80 26.71 9.50
C VAL A 96 34.36 28.03 9.01
N ILE A 97 33.82 28.54 7.91
CA ILE A 97 34.17 29.81 7.31
C ILE A 97 32.87 30.59 7.09
N ASN A 98 32.76 31.75 7.71
CA ASN A 98 31.57 32.60 7.61
C ASN A 98 30.25 31.88 7.89
N GLY A 99 30.24 30.96 8.87
CA GLY A 99 29.05 30.19 9.29
C GLY A 99 28.71 28.96 8.45
N LYS A 100 29.39 28.72 7.34
CA LYS A 100 29.28 27.50 6.54
C LYS A 100 30.48 26.58 6.81
N THR A 101 30.27 25.27 6.68
CA THR A 101 31.33 24.26 6.87
C THR A 101 31.83 23.79 5.52
N TYR A 102 33.15 23.73 5.36
CA TYR A 102 33.83 23.29 4.15
C TYR A 102 34.81 22.17 4.45
N CYS A 103 35.19 21.40 3.45
CA CYS A 103 36.20 20.36 3.50
C CYS A 103 37.37 20.71 2.59
N PHE A 104 38.60 20.35 3.00
CA PHE A 104 39.82 20.60 2.22
C PHE A 104 40.67 19.30 2.21
N ASP A 105 41.31 19.02 1.07
CA ASP A 105 42.26 17.94 0.92
C ASP A 105 43.65 18.27 1.48
N GLU A 106 44.61 17.39 1.22
CA GLU A 106 46.02 17.55 1.63
C GLU A 106 46.72 18.69 0.89
N ASP A 107 46.29 19.02 -0.32
CA ASP A 107 46.81 20.13 -1.12
C ASP A 107 46.14 21.47 -0.77
N GLY A 108 45.12 21.47 0.08
CA GLY A 108 44.37 22.67 0.45
C GLY A 108 43.23 23.01 -0.51
N LYS A 109 42.90 22.13 -1.46
CA LYS A 109 41.81 22.30 -2.40
C LYS A 109 40.47 22.07 -1.69
N MET A 110 39.53 22.97 -1.87
CA MET A 110 38.17 22.82 -1.37
C MET A 110 37.52 21.60 -2.05
N GLN A 111 36.96 20.70 -1.25
CA GLN A 111 36.24 19.54 -1.75
C GLN A 111 34.76 19.87 -1.96
N TYR A 112 34.13 19.26 -2.97
CA TYR A 112 32.72 19.46 -3.32
C TYR A 112 32.08 18.12 -3.73
N GLY A 113 30.75 18.10 -3.97
CA GLY A 113 30.04 16.86 -4.31
C GLY A 113 30.04 15.83 -3.19
N TRP A 114 30.09 14.57 -3.55
CA TRP A 114 30.12 13.46 -2.62
C TRP A 114 31.52 13.26 -2.04
N VAL A 115 31.61 13.23 -0.71
CA VAL A 115 32.88 13.11 0.01
C VAL A 115 32.83 11.98 1.02
N LYS A 116 33.80 11.06 0.92
CA LYS A 116 33.97 9.95 1.85
C LYS A 116 34.52 10.46 3.18
N LYS A 117 34.10 9.80 4.27
CA LYS A 117 34.55 10.18 5.63
C LYS A 117 36.02 9.87 5.85
N ASP A 118 36.48 8.73 5.30
CA ASP A 118 37.76 8.14 5.66
C ASP A 118 38.97 8.79 5.00
N ASP A 119 38.81 9.42 3.84
CA ASP A 119 39.86 10.14 3.13
C ASP A 119 39.63 11.65 2.99
N GLY A 120 38.36 12.06 3.09
CA GLY A 120 37.98 13.47 3.05
C GLY A 120 38.16 14.13 1.68
N VAL A 121 38.19 13.33 0.62
CA VAL A 121 38.26 13.80 -0.78
C VAL A 121 36.97 13.51 -1.53
N THR A 122 36.77 14.27 -2.60
CA THR A 122 35.63 14.08 -3.50
C THR A 122 35.74 12.74 -4.20
N ASP A 123 34.61 12.01 -4.19
CA ASP A 123 34.44 10.80 -4.96
C ASP A 123 33.71 11.14 -6.26
N TYR A 124 34.38 10.92 -7.38
CA TYR A 124 33.87 11.25 -8.71
C TYR A 124 33.18 10.08 -9.42
N ASP A 125 33.11 8.92 -8.76
CA ASP A 125 32.41 7.77 -9.32
C ASP A 125 30.90 8.04 -9.41
N ASP A 126 30.25 7.54 -10.47
CA ASP A 126 28.83 7.71 -10.70
C ASP A 126 27.98 7.16 -9.53
N ASN A 127 28.48 6.17 -8.82
CA ASN A 127 27.87 5.57 -7.63
C ASN A 127 28.40 6.14 -6.31
N ALA A 128 29.14 7.24 -6.30
CA ALA A 128 29.72 7.87 -5.10
C ALA A 128 28.70 8.07 -3.96
N TYR A 129 27.43 8.34 -4.28
CA TYR A 129 26.36 8.48 -3.30
C TYR A 129 26.16 7.23 -2.43
N GLN A 130 26.57 6.05 -2.89
CA GLN A 130 26.42 4.80 -2.14
C GLN A 130 27.39 4.75 -0.96
N GLU A 131 28.63 5.14 -1.17
CA GLU A 131 29.71 5.04 -0.18
C GLU A 131 29.92 6.32 0.63
N ALA A 132 29.77 7.49 0.01
CA ALA A 132 30.04 8.77 0.65
C ALA A 132 29.03 9.09 1.78
N GLU A 133 29.55 9.64 2.86
CA GLU A 133 28.73 10.07 4.01
C GLU A 133 28.31 11.54 3.94
N TYR A 134 29.00 12.37 3.17
CA TYR A 134 28.82 13.82 3.12
C TYR A 134 28.58 14.29 1.70
N TYR A 135 27.90 15.42 1.57
CA TYR A 135 27.73 16.13 0.32
C TYR A 135 28.06 17.62 0.54
N PHE A 136 29.00 18.14 -0.23
CA PHE A 136 29.56 19.47 -0.11
C PHE A 136 29.22 20.33 -1.35
N GLY A 137 27.95 20.56 -1.60
CA GLY A 137 27.50 21.47 -2.65
C GLY A 137 28.09 21.17 -4.04
N ASP A 138 28.41 22.22 -4.79
CA ASP A 138 29.03 22.15 -6.10
C ASP A 138 30.47 22.72 -6.09
N GLU A 139 31.14 22.68 -7.22
CA GLU A 139 32.51 23.14 -7.38
C GLU A 139 32.74 24.62 -7.02
N ASN A 140 31.69 25.45 -7.08
CA ASN A 140 31.74 26.88 -6.77
C ASN A 140 31.20 27.23 -5.37
N ASP A 141 30.44 26.34 -4.72
CA ASP A 141 29.98 26.46 -3.33
C ASP A 141 30.09 25.12 -2.60
N GLY A 142 31.30 24.70 -2.26
CA GLY A 142 31.60 23.47 -1.52
C GLY A 142 31.12 23.48 -0.08
N ALA A 143 30.02 24.14 0.23
CA ALA A 143 29.46 24.16 1.58
C ALA A 143 28.77 22.84 1.93
N MET A 144 29.09 22.29 3.11
CA MET A 144 28.52 21.06 3.64
C MET A 144 26.99 21.12 3.70
N SER A 145 26.34 20.15 3.08
CA SER A 145 24.88 20.02 3.11
C SER A 145 24.35 19.62 4.49
N ILE A 146 23.25 20.24 4.89
CA ILE A 146 22.48 19.96 6.09
C ILE A 146 20.99 20.03 5.74
N GLY A 147 20.18 19.11 6.29
CA GLY A 147 18.76 19.02 5.98
C GLY A 147 18.50 18.31 4.65
N TRP A 148 17.38 18.65 4.03
CA TRP A 148 16.98 18.06 2.77
C TRP A 148 17.80 18.59 1.60
N ARG A 149 18.20 17.69 0.72
CA ARG A 149 18.88 18.00 -0.55
C ARG A 149 18.34 17.09 -1.64
N GLU A 150 18.03 17.69 -2.76
CA GLU A 150 17.73 17.02 -4.00
C GLU A 150 19.03 16.96 -4.82
N ILE A 151 19.46 15.76 -5.19
CA ILE A 151 20.75 15.54 -5.86
C ILE A 151 20.50 14.66 -7.09
N ALA A 152 21.00 15.10 -8.23
CA ALA A 152 21.00 14.29 -9.44
C ALA A 152 22.01 13.14 -9.30
N LEU A 153 21.59 11.95 -9.68
CA LEU A 153 22.43 10.75 -9.69
C LEU A 153 22.65 10.35 -11.15
N SER A 154 23.89 10.20 -11.54
CA SER A 154 24.28 9.87 -12.92
C SER A 154 24.09 8.39 -13.25
N ASP A 155 24.21 7.53 -12.25
CA ASP A 155 23.97 6.09 -12.39
C ASP A 155 23.09 5.62 -11.25
N VAL A 156 21.80 5.51 -11.52
CA VAL A 156 20.88 4.83 -10.61
C VAL A 156 20.98 3.36 -10.98
N ALA A 157 21.89 2.69 -10.30
CA ALA A 157 22.23 1.29 -10.41
C ALA A 157 21.18 0.46 -11.14
N ASP A 158 21.53 0.08 -12.34
CA ASP A 158 20.94 -0.94 -13.16
C ASP A 158 19.43 -0.78 -13.44
N ALA A 159 19.14 -0.08 -14.54
CA ALA A 159 17.86 -0.19 -15.25
C ALA A 159 17.46 -1.64 -15.56
N GLU A 160 18.38 -2.60 -15.44
CA GLU A 160 18.10 -4.03 -15.48
C GLU A 160 17.36 -4.52 -14.24
N ASP A 161 17.31 -3.74 -13.17
CA ASP A 161 16.66 -4.03 -11.90
C ASP A 161 15.39 -3.20 -11.67
N GLU A 162 14.56 -3.04 -12.74
CA GLU A 162 13.22 -2.46 -12.61
C GLU A 162 12.54 -2.99 -11.34
N GLN A 163 12.37 -2.13 -10.37
CA GLN A 163 11.60 -2.46 -9.19
C GLN A 163 10.14 -2.35 -9.56
N PRO A 164 9.33 -3.35 -9.28
CA PRO A 164 7.93 -3.35 -9.67
C PRO A 164 7.17 -2.20 -8.99
N GLY A 165 6.59 -1.36 -9.80
CA GLY A 165 5.88 -0.16 -9.37
C GLY A 165 6.69 1.13 -9.51
N ASP A 166 7.79 1.12 -10.21
CA ASP A 166 8.85 2.08 -10.04
C ASP A 166 9.28 2.84 -11.29
N SER A 167 8.46 3.74 -11.77
CA SER A 167 9.00 4.90 -12.48
C SER A 167 9.99 5.71 -11.61
N TYR A 168 9.94 5.55 -10.30
CA TYR A 168 10.84 6.17 -9.34
C TYR A 168 12.26 5.57 -9.34
N TRP A 169 12.39 4.27 -9.64
CA TRP A 169 13.65 3.55 -9.66
C TRP A 169 14.27 3.46 -11.07
N ASP A 170 13.43 3.64 -12.11
CA ASP A 170 13.74 3.34 -13.52
C ASP A 170 14.43 4.47 -14.29
N SER A 171 14.82 5.56 -13.68
CA SER A 171 15.33 6.69 -14.45
C SER A 171 16.49 7.41 -13.80
N ASP A 172 17.36 7.98 -14.64
CA ASP A 172 18.34 9.01 -14.31
C ASP A 172 17.64 10.12 -13.55
N GLN A 173 17.53 10.02 -12.25
CA GLN A 173 16.67 10.94 -11.53
C GLN A 173 17.38 11.58 -10.37
N VAL A 174 16.94 12.78 -10.10
CA VAL A 174 17.20 13.44 -8.84
C VAL A 174 16.56 12.64 -7.71
N ARG A 175 17.30 12.46 -6.64
CA ARG A 175 16.84 11.81 -5.43
C ARG A 175 16.95 12.72 -4.24
N TRP A 176 16.02 12.60 -3.31
CA TRP A 176 16.07 13.31 -2.06
C TRP A 176 16.93 12.59 -1.04
N PHE A 177 17.84 13.34 -0.42
CA PHE A 177 18.66 12.92 0.70
C PHE A 177 18.41 13.82 1.91
N TYR A 178 18.65 13.31 3.08
CA TYR A 178 18.62 14.10 4.30
C TYR A 178 19.96 14.02 5.04
N PHE A 179 20.58 15.17 5.25
CA PHE A 179 21.83 15.29 5.99
C PHE A 179 21.56 15.78 7.40
N LYS A 180 22.12 15.07 8.38
CA LYS A 180 22.03 15.42 9.80
C LYS A 180 22.75 16.76 10.07
N ALA A 181 22.56 17.33 11.28
CA ALA A 181 23.31 18.54 11.67
C ALA A 181 24.84 18.36 11.64
N SER A 182 25.33 17.13 11.75
CA SER A 182 26.75 16.78 11.59
C SER A 182 27.23 16.78 10.13
N GLY A 183 26.32 16.96 9.17
CA GLY A 183 26.55 16.77 7.73
C GLY A 183 26.45 15.31 7.27
N ALA A 184 26.43 14.34 8.18
CA ALA A 184 26.36 12.95 7.80
C ALA A 184 24.99 12.59 7.21
N LYS A 185 25.00 11.86 6.09
CA LYS A 185 23.83 11.35 5.40
C LYS A 185 22.97 10.44 6.31
N GLN A 186 21.66 10.55 6.22
CA GLN A 186 20.72 9.63 6.88
C GLN A 186 20.53 8.41 5.99
N THR A 187 20.74 7.20 6.52
CA THR A 187 20.60 5.93 5.81
C THR A 187 19.78 4.93 6.62
N SER A 188 19.33 3.85 5.99
CA SER A 188 18.81 2.62 6.60
C SER A 188 17.76 2.86 7.69
N SER A 189 16.70 3.58 7.37
CA SER A 189 15.63 3.87 8.34
C SER A 189 14.28 4.00 7.65
N THR A 190 13.26 3.33 8.15
CA THR A 190 11.87 3.50 7.71
C THR A 190 11.05 4.35 8.68
N ASN A 191 11.69 4.96 9.69
CA ASN A 191 10.99 5.63 10.79
C ASN A 191 11.64 6.94 11.23
N LYS A 192 12.37 7.62 10.36
CA LYS A 192 12.99 8.90 10.68
C LYS A 192 11.96 10.00 10.83
N THR A 193 11.93 10.68 11.99
CA THR A 193 11.07 11.85 12.17
C THR A 193 11.82 13.12 11.77
N ILE A 194 11.23 13.87 10.82
CA ILE A 194 11.74 15.17 10.37
C ILE A 194 10.55 16.12 10.36
N ASN A 195 10.63 17.23 11.08
CA ASN A 195 9.57 18.24 11.18
C ASN A 195 8.18 17.64 11.51
N GLY A 196 8.14 16.62 12.38
CA GLY A 196 6.89 15.97 12.82
C GLY A 196 6.32 14.92 11.87
N ARG A 197 6.88 14.73 10.67
CA ARG A 197 6.49 13.71 9.72
C ARG A 197 7.49 12.54 9.72
N LYS A 198 7.05 11.36 9.31
CA LYS A 198 7.90 10.17 9.22
C LYS A 198 8.38 9.98 7.78
N TYR A 199 9.65 9.63 7.64
CA TYR A 199 10.31 9.36 6.35
C TYR A 199 11.10 8.07 6.42
N GLY A 200 11.30 7.48 5.24
CA GLY A 200 12.17 6.33 5.05
C GLY A 200 13.42 6.71 4.23
N PHE A 201 14.51 6.01 4.48
CA PHE A 201 15.75 6.11 3.71
C PHE A 201 16.32 4.72 3.51
N ASP A 202 16.72 4.40 2.30
CA ASP A 202 17.36 3.14 1.97
C ASP A 202 18.79 3.03 2.53
N GLN A 203 19.49 1.96 2.20
CA GLN A 203 20.86 1.75 2.66
C GLN A 203 21.85 2.80 2.13
N TYR A 204 21.57 3.40 0.99
CA TYR A 204 22.40 4.42 0.36
C TYR A 204 22.00 5.85 0.73
N GLY A 205 20.89 6.01 1.47
CA GLY A 205 20.39 7.29 1.94
C GLY A 205 19.38 7.96 1.02
N ARG A 206 18.97 7.31 -0.07
CA ARG A 206 17.89 7.82 -0.92
C ARG A 206 16.57 7.76 -0.16
N MET A 207 15.77 8.81 -0.25
CA MET A 207 14.44 8.84 0.38
C MET A 207 13.55 7.78 -0.25
N ILE A 208 12.91 6.97 0.58
CA ILE A 208 11.92 5.98 0.15
C ILE A 208 10.62 6.69 -0.22
N ALA A 209 10.05 6.34 -1.36
CA ALA A 209 8.73 6.76 -1.82
C ALA A 209 7.87 5.55 -2.18
N ASP A 210 6.57 5.76 -2.42
CA ASP A 210 5.61 4.73 -2.77
C ASP A 210 5.58 3.54 -1.79
N TRP A 211 5.45 2.33 -2.30
CA TRP A 211 5.37 1.12 -1.50
C TRP A 211 6.73 0.64 -1.03
N HIS A 212 6.81 0.27 0.24
CA HIS A 212 7.99 -0.33 0.84
C HIS A 212 7.60 -1.52 1.72
N ASN A 213 8.38 -2.59 1.67
CA ASN A 213 8.22 -3.75 2.54
C ASN A 213 9.42 -3.89 3.47
N ASN A 214 9.19 -3.85 4.77
CA ASN A 214 10.25 -3.92 5.78
C ASN A 214 10.97 -5.27 5.84
N SER A 215 10.32 -6.36 5.46
CA SER A 215 10.90 -7.71 5.48
C SER A 215 11.64 -8.06 4.19
N LEU A 216 11.35 -7.35 3.11
CA LEU A 216 12.10 -7.45 1.87
C LEU A 216 13.17 -6.35 1.92
N GLY A 217 14.34 -6.59 2.41
CA GLY A 217 15.44 -5.61 2.36
C GLY A 217 15.70 -5.14 0.92
N ALA A 218 16.39 -4.00 0.76
CA ALA A 218 16.71 -3.43 -0.56
C ALA A 218 17.34 -4.47 -1.52
N ALA A 219 18.21 -5.33 -1.02
CA ALA A 219 18.78 -6.43 -1.80
C ALA A 219 17.75 -7.47 -2.27
N THR A 220 16.66 -7.65 -1.54
CA THR A 220 15.59 -8.59 -1.93
C THR A 220 14.65 -7.93 -2.91
N TYR A 221 14.45 -6.63 -2.84
CA TYR A 221 13.78 -5.87 -3.88
C TYR A 221 14.57 -5.93 -5.20
N GLN A 222 15.88 -5.81 -5.14
CA GLN A 222 16.76 -5.94 -6.30
C GLN A 222 16.86 -7.37 -6.82
N ASN A 223 16.78 -8.38 -5.94
CA ASN A 223 16.94 -9.80 -6.28
C ASN A 223 15.64 -10.60 -6.30
N ALA A 224 14.53 -10.05 -5.83
CA ALA A 224 13.25 -10.69 -6.04
C ALA A 224 13.04 -10.75 -7.55
N SER A 225 13.45 -11.87 -8.12
CA SER A 225 13.33 -12.12 -9.55
C SER A 225 11.88 -11.89 -9.95
N ARG A 226 11.60 -10.80 -10.21
CA ARG A 226 11.07 -10.02 -11.27
C ARG A 226 10.08 -10.75 -12.13
N ARG A 227 9.11 -10.11 -12.48
CA ARG A 227 8.08 -10.39 -13.49
C ARG A 227 7.71 -11.88 -13.78
N GLY A 228 8.61 -12.86 -13.71
CA GLY A 228 8.33 -14.26 -14.04
C GLY A 228 7.97 -15.17 -12.87
N SER A 229 8.53 -14.94 -11.69
CA SER A 229 8.28 -15.76 -10.50
C SER A 229 7.41 -15.08 -9.44
N SER A 230 7.16 -13.82 -9.60
CA SER A 230 6.46 -12.92 -8.68
C SER A 230 4.95 -13.11 -8.65
N ASN A 231 4.36 -13.70 -9.68
CA ASN A 231 2.95 -14.14 -9.64
C ASN A 231 2.68 -15.04 -8.43
N ASN A 232 3.67 -15.79 -7.98
CA ASN A 232 3.55 -16.66 -6.81
C ASN A 232 3.62 -15.89 -5.49
N ALA A 233 4.46 -14.86 -5.38
CA ALA A 233 4.54 -14.06 -4.16
C ALA A 233 3.25 -13.26 -3.91
N ALA A 234 2.68 -12.67 -4.96
CA ALA A 234 1.41 -11.95 -4.86
C ALA A 234 0.20 -12.87 -4.61
N SER A 235 0.23 -14.12 -5.12
CA SER A 235 -0.83 -15.10 -4.90
C SER A 235 -0.80 -15.75 -3.51
N THR A 236 0.37 -15.76 -2.86
CA THR A 236 0.57 -16.33 -1.52
C THR A 236 0.62 -15.28 -0.41
N ALA A 237 0.33 -14.01 -0.73
CA ALA A 237 0.32 -12.94 0.26
C ALA A 237 -0.65 -13.28 1.40
N THR A 238 -0.09 -13.46 2.59
CA THR A 238 -0.83 -13.63 3.82
C THR A 238 -1.08 -12.27 4.48
N ALA A 239 -2.05 -12.20 5.38
CA ALA A 239 -2.27 -10.98 6.17
C ALA A 239 -1.02 -10.55 6.97
N SER A 240 -0.16 -11.48 7.36
CA SER A 240 1.12 -11.18 8.02
C SER A 240 2.07 -10.50 7.06
N TYR A 241 2.22 -11.02 5.86
CA TYR A 241 3.06 -10.44 4.81
C TYR A 241 2.61 -9.03 4.42
N ALA A 242 1.30 -8.83 4.22
CA ALA A 242 0.75 -7.51 3.88
C ALA A 242 1.00 -6.45 4.97
N LYS A 243 1.04 -6.84 6.24
CA LYS A 243 1.30 -5.91 7.37
C LYS A 243 2.72 -5.36 7.38
N ASP A 244 3.66 -5.99 6.68
CA ASP A 244 5.03 -5.50 6.56
C ASP A 244 5.17 -4.40 5.51
N PHE A 245 4.12 -4.17 4.70
CA PHE A 245 4.10 -3.07 3.75
C PHE A 245 3.73 -1.74 4.43
N MET A 246 4.42 -0.71 3.97
CA MET A 246 4.16 0.70 4.30
C MET A 246 4.04 1.49 3.01
N TYR A 247 3.23 2.53 3.02
CA TYR A 247 3.14 3.46 1.91
C TYR A 247 3.76 4.79 2.31
N PHE A 248 4.74 5.21 1.54
CA PHE A 248 5.35 6.53 1.56
C PHE A 248 4.75 7.33 0.42
N SER A 249 4.56 8.61 0.60
CA SER A 249 3.97 9.46 -0.43
C SER A 249 4.79 9.47 -1.74
N SER A 250 4.44 10.38 -2.65
CA SER A 250 5.17 10.50 -3.93
C SER A 250 6.67 10.75 -3.74
N PRO A 251 7.48 10.56 -4.80
CA PRO A 251 8.92 10.85 -4.79
C PRO A 251 9.30 12.25 -4.32
N GLU A 252 8.41 13.24 -4.51
CA GLU A 252 8.64 14.64 -4.11
C GLU A 252 8.32 14.87 -2.62
N ASP A 253 7.42 14.08 -2.04
CA ASP A 253 6.99 14.25 -0.64
C ASP A 253 7.59 13.20 0.31
N GLY A 254 7.60 11.93 -0.05
CA GLY A 254 8.18 10.81 0.69
C GLY A 254 7.66 10.59 2.11
N ALA A 255 6.64 11.30 2.55
CA ALA A 255 6.14 11.14 3.90
C ALA A 255 5.32 9.87 4.06
N ARG A 256 5.66 9.06 5.08
CA ARG A 256 4.97 7.82 5.39
C ARG A 256 3.54 8.06 5.86
N PHE A 257 2.59 7.38 5.29
CA PHE A 257 1.21 7.36 5.77
C PHE A 257 1.09 6.65 7.12
N THR A 258 0.42 7.29 8.06
CA THR A 258 0.15 6.76 9.40
C THR A 258 -1.22 7.19 9.87
N LYS A 259 -1.95 6.31 10.58
CA LYS A 259 -3.28 6.59 11.17
C LYS A 259 -4.29 7.17 10.19
N GLY A 260 -4.32 6.67 8.96
CA GLY A 260 -5.18 7.24 7.95
C GLY A 260 -5.53 6.32 6.81
N TRP A 261 -6.55 6.77 6.07
CA TRP A 261 -6.97 6.19 4.81
C TRP A 261 -6.16 6.76 3.67
N PHE A 262 -5.86 5.93 2.68
CA PHE A 262 -5.30 6.35 1.40
C PHE A 262 -5.76 5.39 0.29
N LYS A 263 -5.87 5.91 -0.94
CA LYS A 263 -6.31 5.17 -2.11
C LYS A 263 -5.22 5.24 -3.16
N VAL A 264 -4.64 4.11 -3.49
CA VAL A 264 -3.52 3.99 -4.43
C VAL A 264 -3.53 2.64 -5.12
N VAL A 265 -2.86 2.54 -6.25
CA VAL A 265 -2.55 1.27 -6.88
C VAL A 265 -1.62 0.48 -5.94
N PRO A 266 -1.90 -0.80 -5.64
CA PRO A 266 -1.04 -1.60 -4.76
C PRO A 266 0.34 -1.81 -5.37
N GLY A 267 1.33 -2.03 -4.50
CA GLY A 267 2.66 -2.45 -4.97
C GLY A 267 2.61 -3.82 -5.63
N TYR A 268 3.49 -4.02 -6.60
CA TYR A 268 3.63 -5.27 -7.37
C TYR A 268 3.66 -6.53 -6.49
N TYR A 269 4.48 -6.52 -5.42
CA TYR A 269 4.59 -7.67 -4.51
C TYR A 269 3.44 -7.79 -3.51
N LEU A 270 2.63 -6.75 -3.35
CA LEU A 270 1.47 -6.77 -2.47
C LEU A 270 0.24 -7.37 -3.15
N ASN A 271 -0.06 -6.91 -4.36
CA ASN A 271 -1.21 -7.37 -5.13
C ASN A 271 -0.99 -7.16 -6.63
N TYR A 272 -0.35 -8.15 -7.26
CA TYR A 272 0.02 -8.08 -8.67
C TYR A 272 -1.17 -7.84 -9.61
N ALA A 273 -2.30 -8.48 -9.38
CA ALA A 273 -3.45 -8.36 -10.29
C ALA A 273 -3.98 -6.92 -10.36
N ASP A 274 -4.13 -6.26 -9.22
CA ASP A 274 -4.57 -4.86 -9.19
C ASP A 274 -3.47 -3.91 -9.65
N TYR A 275 -2.19 -4.24 -9.39
CA TYR A 275 -1.04 -3.51 -9.89
C TYR A 275 -1.00 -3.52 -11.43
N ASP A 276 -1.08 -4.72 -12.04
CA ASP A 276 -1.01 -4.91 -13.49
C ASP A 276 -2.17 -4.23 -14.23
N ASN A 277 -3.34 -4.18 -13.59
CA ASN A 277 -4.53 -3.51 -14.12
C ASN A 277 -4.60 -2.01 -13.77
N GLY A 278 -3.67 -1.48 -13.00
CA GLY A 278 -3.72 -0.10 -12.52
C GLY A 278 -4.92 0.21 -11.63
N THR A 279 -5.42 -0.78 -10.88
CA THR A 279 -6.64 -0.66 -10.09
C THR A 279 -6.33 -0.11 -8.70
N ASP A 280 -6.85 1.09 -8.38
CA ASP A 280 -6.75 1.68 -7.06
C ASP A 280 -7.50 0.86 -6.01
N ARG A 281 -6.93 0.79 -4.80
CA ARG A 281 -7.58 0.23 -3.61
C ARG A 281 -7.49 1.17 -2.43
N TRP A 282 -8.50 1.15 -1.59
CA TRP A 282 -8.45 1.81 -0.29
C TRP A 282 -7.68 0.97 0.72
N TYR A 283 -6.72 1.61 1.38
CA TYR A 283 -5.93 1.04 2.47
C TYR A 283 -6.07 1.89 3.73
N TYR A 284 -5.73 1.30 4.86
CA TYR A 284 -5.60 2.02 6.12
C TYR A 284 -4.29 1.66 6.81
N ALA A 285 -3.47 2.66 7.08
CA ALA A 285 -2.26 2.49 7.87
C ALA A 285 -2.53 2.73 9.36
N ASP A 286 -1.96 1.90 10.22
CA ASP A 286 -1.98 2.08 11.67
C ASP A 286 -1.03 3.20 12.14
N GLY A 287 -0.86 3.35 13.47
CA GLY A 287 0.05 4.36 14.04
C GLY A 287 1.52 4.18 13.67
N ASN A 288 1.90 2.98 13.29
CA ASN A 288 3.27 2.63 12.88
C ASN A 288 3.44 2.63 11.36
N GLY A 289 2.37 2.89 10.60
CA GLY A 289 2.36 2.85 9.15
C GLY A 289 2.07 1.46 8.56
N ASN A 290 1.87 0.44 9.38
CA ASN A 290 1.56 -0.91 8.92
C ASN A 290 0.11 -1.00 8.43
N LEU A 291 -0.13 -1.77 7.37
CA LEU A 291 -1.47 -1.97 6.84
C LEU A 291 -2.36 -2.79 7.79
N TYR A 292 -3.64 -2.45 7.85
CA TYR A 292 -4.63 -3.41 8.31
C TYR A 292 -4.87 -4.44 7.22
N ALA A 293 -4.67 -5.71 7.51
CA ALA A 293 -4.87 -6.83 6.59
C ALA A 293 -5.45 -8.05 7.31
N GLY A 294 -6.30 -8.82 6.64
CA GLY A 294 -6.91 -10.02 7.16
C GLY A 294 -7.75 -9.78 8.42
N GLN A 295 -8.48 -8.67 8.51
CA GLN A 295 -9.20 -8.33 9.73
C GLN A 295 -10.39 -7.39 9.52
N ILE A 296 -11.35 -7.49 10.44
CA ILE A 296 -12.40 -6.50 10.63
C ILE A 296 -11.95 -5.54 11.73
N LYS A 297 -11.86 -4.25 11.42
CA LYS A 297 -11.36 -3.22 12.34
C LYS A 297 -12.37 -2.11 12.57
N THR A 298 -12.45 -1.64 13.82
CA THR A 298 -13.25 -0.46 14.15
C THR A 298 -12.39 0.79 13.99
N ILE A 299 -12.83 1.71 13.10
CA ILE A 299 -12.19 2.98 12.82
C ILE A 299 -13.24 4.06 13.02
N LYS A 300 -12.98 5.00 13.93
CA LYS A 300 -13.92 6.09 14.27
C LYS A 300 -15.37 5.61 14.49
N GLY A 301 -15.54 4.49 15.22
CA GLY A 301 -16.84 3.93 15.58
C GLY A 301 -17.53 3.07 14.52
N LYS A 302 -17.03 3.01 13.29
CA LYS A 302 -17.53 2.14 12.22
C LYS A 302 -16.61 0.94 12.02
N LYS A 303 -17.17 -0.22 11.62
CA LYS A 303 -16.39 -1.42 11.28
C LYS A 303 -16.11 -1.46 9.79
N TYR A 304 -14.87 -1.78 9.44
CA TYR A 304 -14.38 -1.99 8.08
C TYR A 304 -13.68 -3.34 8.00
N ALA A 305 -13.69 -3.95 6.85
CA ALA A 305 -12.96 -5.19 6.60
C ALA A 305 -11.81 -4.94 5.63
N PHE A 306 -10.70 -5.61 5.86
CA PHE A 306 -9.52 -5.57 5.02
C PHE A 306 -9.17 -6.99 4.61
N ASP A 307 -9.00 -7.22 3.31
CA ASP A 307 -8.63 -8.52 2.78
C ASP A 307 -7.21 -8.94 3.21
N LEU A 308 -6.73 -10.09 2.75
CA LEU A 308 -5.40 -10.59 3.11
C LEU A 308 -4.26 -9.76 2.55
N LYS A 309 -4.53 -8.93 1.53
CA LYS A 309 -3.57 -8.02 0.89
C LYS A 309 -3.69 -6.58 1.41
N GLY A 310 -4.58 -6.35 2.38
CA GLY A 310 -4.79 -5.04 3.02
C GLY A 310 -5.78 -4.13 2.31
N GLY A 311 -6.34 -4.54 1.18
CA GLY A 311 -7.37 -3.78 0.49
C GLY A 311 -8.67 -3.74 1.28
N MET A 312 -9.35 -2.59 1.34
CA MET A 312 -10.66 -2.47 1.98
C MET A 312 -11.70 -3.26 1.19
N ILE A 313 -12.43 -4.13 1.87
CA ILE A 313 -13.55 -4.89 1.30
C ILE A 313 -14.80 -4.01 1.29
N TYR A 314 -15.49 -3.98 0.17
CA TYR A 314 -16.77 -3.28 -0.03
C TYR A 314 -17.78 -4.19 -0.75
N GLY A 315 -19.05 -3.77 -0.80
CA GLY A 315 -20.12 -4.55 -1.39
C GLY A 315 -20.55 -5.76 -0.55
N LEU A 316 -21.23 -6.69 -1.19
CA LEU A 316 -21.57 -7.99 -0.62
C LEU A 316 -20.33 -8.89 -0.69
N ALA A 317 -19.93 -9.42 0.46
CA ALA A 317 -18.70 -10.18 0.59
C ALA A 317 -18.91 -11.49 1.34
N LEU A 318 -18.35 -12.59 0.84
CA LEU A 318 -18.34 -13.89 1.50
C LEU A 318 -16.99 -14.10 2.19
N LEU A 319 -17.01 -14.14 3.52
CA LEU A 319 -15.80 -14.20 4.34
C LEU A 319 -15.79 -15.45 5.23
N ARG A 320 -14.60 -16.06 5.38
CA ARG A 320 -14.33 -17.02 6.44
C ARG A 320 -13.65 -16.29 7.61
N THR A 321 -14.33 -16.25 8.75
CA THR A 321 -13.91 -15.44 9.88
C THR A 321 -13.93 -16.18 11.19
N ASP A 322 -12.98 -15.83 12.09
CA ASP A 322 -13.08 -16.10 13.53
C ASP A 322 -12.93 -14.78 14.29
N GLY A 323 -14.00 -14.38 14.97
CA GLY A 323 -14.10 -13.06 15.58
C GLY A 323 -13.91 -11.92 14.57
N ASN A 324 -12.83 -11.17 14.70
CA ASN A 324 -12.47 -10.10 13.78
C ASN A 324 -11.36 -10.50 12.78
N THR A 325 -10.84 -11.72 12.85
CA THR A 325 -9.83 -12.21 11.90
C THR A 325 -10.51 -12.74 10.65
N ILE A 326 -10.02 -12.36 9.49
CA ILE A 326 -10.43 -12.88 8.18
C ILE A 326 -9.35 -13.84 7.71
N TYR A 327 -9.71 -15.10 7.51
CA TYR A 327 -8.81 -16.13 6.99
C TYR A 327 -8.91 -16.27 5.48
N GLU A 328 -10.08 -16.03 4.93
CA GLU A 328 -10.33 -16.11 3.50
C GLU A 328 -11.41 -15.11 3.09
N TYR A 329 -11.27 -14.62 1.90
CA TYR A 329 -12.22 -13.77 1.19
C TYR A 329 -12.50 -14.41 -0.17
N ALA A 330 -13.74 -14.78 -0.42
CA ALA A 330 -14.19 -15.17 -1.74
C ALA A 330 -14.70 -13.92 -2.44
N ASP A 331 -13.92 -13.42 -3.41
CA ASP A 331 -14.39 -12.33 -4.26
C ASP A 331 -15.62 -12.77 -5.09
N ASN A 332 -16.36 -11.78 -5.61
CA ASN A 332 -17.62 -12.04 -6.28
C ASN A 332 -17.47 -12.38 -7.75
N GLU A 333 -16.25 -12.58 -8.27
CA GLU A 333 -16.11 -12.91 -9.69
C GLU A 333 -16.91 -14.17 -10.05
N ASN A 334 -18.17 -13.98 -10.46
CA ASN A 334 -19.14 -15.00 -10.91
C ASN A 334 -19.60 -16.02 -9.85
N LYS A 335 -19.39 -15.79 -8.54
CA LYS A 335 -19.78 -16.76 -7.50
C LYS A 335 -21.13 -16.51 -6.84
N TYR A 336 -21.57 -15.26 -6.76
CA TYR A 336 -22.84 -14.86 -6.15
C TYR A 336 -23.39 -13.54 -6.69
N ASP A 337 -23.15 -13.29 -7.96
CA ASP A 337 -23.52 -12.06 -8.70
C ASP A 337 -25.00 -12.06 -9.12
N SER A 338 -25.68 -13.20 -9.15
CA SER A 338 -27.10 -13.36 -9.41
C SER A 338 -27.82 -14.06 -8.27
N GLN A 339 -29.16 -14.02 -8.25
CA GLN A 339 -29.95 -14.70 -7.22
C GLN A 339 -29.64 -16.20 -7.14
N ASP A 340 -29.60 -16.87 -8.27
CA ASP A 340 -29.41 -18.33 -8.32
C ASP A 340 -28.02 -18.73 -7.81
N LYS A 341 -26.98 -18.06 -8.28
CA LYS A 341 -25.60 -18.30 -7.82
C LYS A 341 -25.43 -17.96 -6.34
N PHE A 342 -26.05 -16.86 -5.87
CA PHE A 342 -26.05 -16.52 -4.46
C PHE A 342 -26.71 -17.62 -3.62
N MET A 343 -27.90 -18.09 -4.02
CA MET A 343 -28.64 -19.12 -3.33
C MET A 343 -27.88 -20.46 -3.31
N GLU A 344 -27.24 -20.82 -4.41
CA GLU A 344 -26.38 -22.01 -4.50
C GLU A 344 -25.17 -21.89 -3.57
N THR A 345 -24.43 -20.79 -3.64
CA THR A 345 -23.29 -20.53 -2.77
C THR A 345 -23.68 -20.53 -1.30
N ALA A 346 -24.79 -19.87 -0.94
CA ALA A 346 -25.26 -19.79 0.43
C ALA A 346 -25.73 -21.14 1.02
N ARG A 347 -26.20 -22.07 0.17
CA ARG A 347 -26.55 -23.44 0.60
C ARG A 347 -25.32 -24.32 0.82
N ASN A 348 -24.31 -24.15 -0.04
CA ASN A 348 -23.15 -25.02 -0.10
C ASN A 348 -22.00 -24.57 0.79
N MET A 349 -22.02 -23.31 1.30
CA MET A 349 -20.97 -22.80 2.17
C MET A 349 -20.94 -23.55 3.51
N SER A 350 -19.74 -23.81 4.01
CA SER A 350 -19.55 -24.36 5.35
C SER A 350 -19.85 -23.34 6.45
N SER A 351 -20.05 -23.81 7.67
CA SER A 351 -20.56 -23.00 8.80
C SER A 351 -19.61 -21.91 9.30
N ASP A 352 -18.35 -21.94 8.90
CA ASP A 352 -17.33 -20.95 9.20
C ASP A 352 -17.30 -19.80 8.18
N TRP A 353 -18.03 -19.90 7.07
CA TRP A 353 -18.26 -18.84 6.13
C TRP A 353 -19.55 -18.07 6.42
N ALA A 354 -19.55 -16.78 6.09
CA ALA A 354 -20.74 -15.95 6.18
C ALA A 354 -20.69 -14.79 5.19
N PHE A 355 -21.85 -14.41 4.67
CA PHE A 355 -21.99 -13.16 3.93
C PHE A 355 -22.01 -11.96 4.86
N TYR A 356 -21.36 -10.89 4.42
CA TYR A 356 -21.34 -9.56 5.02
C TYR A 356 -21.66 -8.51 3.95
N TYR A 357 -22.07 -7.33 4.38
CA TYR A 357 -22.28 -6.22 3.47
C TYR A 357 -21.60 -4.96 3.99
N PHE A 358 -20.74 -4.35 3.13
CA PHE A 358 -19.88 -3.21 3.47
C PHE A 358 -20.23 -1.93 2.71
N SER A 359 -21.44 -1.76 2.20
CA SER A 359 -21.81 -0.74 1.24
C SER A 359 -21.49 -1.14 -0.20
N ASP A 360 -22.25 -0.61 -1.14
CA ASP A 360 -22.10 -0.89 -2.58
C ASP A 360 -21.12 0.06 -3.27
N ASN A 361 -20.61 1.06 -2.57
CA ASN A 361 -19.71 2.05 -3.10
C ASN A 361 -18.55 2.30 -2.14
N GLU A 362 -17.33 1.94 -2.58
CA GLU A 362 -16.10 2.10 -1.80
C GLU A 362 -15.77 3.56 -1.49
N ASP A 363 -16.08 4.48 -2.39
CA ASP A 363 -15.73 5.90 -2.25
C ASP A 363 -16.64 6.65 -1.27
N LYS A 364 -17.83 6.10 -0.97
CA LYS A 364 -18.78 6.73 -0.06
C LYS A 364 -18.63 6.30 1.39
N ASP A 365 -18.60 5.01 1.65
CA ASP A 365 -18.57 4.49 3.03
C ASP A 365 -18.35 2.98 3.06
N GLY A 366 -17.24 2.41 2.81
CA GLY A 366 -16.96 0.97 2.90
C GLY A 366 -17.22 0.31 4.28
N SER A 367 -18.03 0.92 5.17
CA SER A 367 -18.30 0.38 6.49
C SER A 367 -19.32 -0.73 6.49
N MET A 368 -19.16 -1.69 7.42
CA MET A 368 -20.07 -2.81 7.64
C MET A 368 -21.51 -2.33 7.90
N LYS A 369 -22.45 -2.88 7.16
CA LYS A 369 -23.88 -2.65 7.33
C LYS A 369 -24.50 -3.76 8.17
N THR A 370 -25.56 -3.43 8.88
CA THR A 370 -26.35 -4.36 9.72
C THR A 370 -27.82 -4.08 9.57
N GLY A 371 -28.67 -5.03 9.96
CA GLY A 371 -30.12 -4.93 9.78
C GLY A 371 -30.52 -5.13 8.32
N THR A 372 -31.67 -4.60 7.95
CA THR A 372 -32.21 -4.76 6.60
C THR A 372 -31.49 -3.85 5.60
N GLN A 373 -31.05 -4.43 4.50
CA GLN A 373 -30.40 -3.76 3.39
C GLN A 373 -31.08 -4.14 2.07
N LYS A 374 -31.01 -3.26 1.07
CA LYS A 374 -31.35 -3.56 -0.31
C LYS A 374 -30.06 -3.71 -1.09
N ILE A 375 -29.87 -4.84 -1.74
CA ILE A 375 -28.65 -5.18 -2.49
C ILE A 375 -29.08 -5.60 -3.89
N SER A 376 -28.41 -5.05 -4.90
CA SER A 376 -28.61 -5.43 -6.29
C SER A 376 -27.69 -6.61 -6.64
N LEU A 377 -28.28 -7.63 -7.26
CA LEU A 377 -27.57 -8.74 -7.91
C LEU A 377 -28.10 -8.82 -9.34
N ASP A 378 -27.23 -8.80 -10.32
CA ASP A 378 -27.56 -8.82 -11.75
C ASP A 378 -28.67 -7.82 -12.15
N GLY A 379 -28.60 -6.61 -11.59
CA GLY A 379 -29.59 -5.54 -11.84
C GLY A 379 -30.89 -5.67 -11.07
N GLU A 380 -31.17 -6.78 -10.41
CA GLU A 380 -32.36 -7.00 -9.59
C GLU A 380 -32.11 -6.67 -8.13
N SER A 381 -33.11 -6.09 -7.43
CA SER A 381 -32.97 -5.64 -6.04
C SER A 381 -33.59 -6.62 -5.05
N PHE A 382 -32.75 -7.18 -4.17
CA PHE A 382 -33.16 -8.11 -3.13
C PHE A 382 -33.08 -7.51 -1.73
N SER A 383 -33.91 -8.00 -0.83
CA SER A 383 -33.86 -7.64 0.59
C SER A 383 -32.96 -8.59 1.34
N PHE A 384 -32.01 -8.02 2.07
CA PHE A 384 -31.11 -8.78 2.94
C PHE A 384 -31.29 -8.35 4.40
N ASN A 385 -30.93 -9.23 5.35
CA ASN A 385 -30.86 -8.90 6.76
C ASN A 385 -29.55 -9.39 7.37
N PHE A 386 -28.82 -8.48 8.02
CA PHE A 386 -27.55 -8.75 8.68
C PHE A 386 -27.66 -8.55 10.18
N LYS A 387 -27.04 -9.43 10.96
CA LYS A 387 -27.11 -9.45 12.43
C LYS A 387 -26.63 -8.11 13.02
N LYS A 388 -27.46 -7.51 13.88
CA LYS A 388 -27.19 -6.18 14.47
C LYS A 388 -26.21 -6.20 15.63
N GLY A 389 -26.02 -7.37 16.27
CA GLY A 389 -25.20 -7.48 17.48
C GLY A 389 -24.65 -8.87 17.72
N GLY A 390 -24.00 -9.04 18.90
CA GLY A 390 -23.37 -10.29 19.30
C GLY A 390 -22.05 -10.56 18.63
N THR A 391 -21.48 -11.74 18.86
CA THR A 391 -20.21 -12.19 18.27
C THR A 391 -20.26 -12.31 16.75
N LYS A 392 -21.46 -12.51 16.21
CA LYS A 392 -21.74 -12.67 14.78
C LYS A 392 -22.29 -11.39 14.13
N LYS A 393 -22.06 -10.22 14.72
CA LYS A 393 -22.51 -8.94 14.16
C LYS A 393 -22.01 -8.75 12.74
N GLY A 394 -22.91 -8.37 11.83
CA GLY A 394 -22.63 -8.16 10.41
C GLY A 394 -22.81 -9.40 9.53
N GLN A 395 -22.89 -10.59 10.09
CA GLN A 395 -23.17 -11.80 9.31
C GLN A 395 -24.61 -11.83 8.79
N GLY A 396 -24.79 -12.30 7.58
CA GLY A 396 -26.09 -12.59 7.01
C GLY A 396 -26.91 -13.53 7.88
N VAL A 397 -28.19 -13.23 8.05
CA VAL A 397 -29.12 -14.08 8.78
C VAL A 397 -29.41 -15.34 7.96
N THR A 398 -29.35 -16.50 8.59
CA THR A 398 -29.79 -17.77 8.01
C THR A 398 -30.83 -18.43 8.96
N GLY A 399 -31.94 -18.91 8.41
CA GLY A 399 -33.06 -19.40 9.14
C GLY A 399 -34.16 -18.37 9.41
N MET A 400 -35.03 -18.61 10.38
CA MET A 400 -36.13 -17.74 10.72
C MET A 400 -35.68 -16.54 11.59
N SER A 401 -36.03 -15.35 11.18
CA SER A 401 -35.86 -14.13 11.96
C SER A 401 -37.05 -13.18 11.69
N GLU A 402 -37.59 -12.58 12.74
CA GLU A 402 -38.71 -11.62 12.63
C GLU A 402 -39.91 -12.17 11.80
N LYS A 403 -40.22 -13.48 11.96
CA LYS A 403 -41.27 -14.20 11.22
C LYS A 403 -41.08 -14.30 9.71
N LYS A 404 -39.85 -14.14 9.23
CA LYS A 404 -39.42 -14.30 7.84
C LYS A 404 -38.26 -15.29 7.76
N TYR A 405 -38.08 -15.90 6.61
CA TYR A 405 -36.98 -16.84 6.37
C TYR A 405 -35.91 -16.20 5.51
N TYR A 406 -34.68 -16.45 5.86
CA TYR A 406 -33.47 -15.91 5.20
C TYR A 406 -32.48 -17.04 4.95
N LEU A 407 -31.70 -16.90 3.86
CA LEU A 407 -30.55 -17.74 3.57
C LEU A 407 -29.36 -16.83 3.27
N GLY A 408 -28.27 -16.94 4.01
CA GLY A 408 -27.08 -16.12 3.84
C GLY A 408 -27.31 -14.61 3.95
N GLY A 409 -28.42 -14.19 4.52
CA GLY A 409 -28.88 -12.80 4.59
C GLY A 409 -30.05 -12.50 3.65
N MET A 410 -30.14 -13.15 2.49
CA MET A 410 -31.22 -12.90 1.53
C MET A 410 -32.56 -13.37 2.05
N LEU A 411 -33.56 -12.50 1.95
CA LEU A 411 -34.95 -12.81 2.29
C LEU A 411 -35.56 -13.77 1.24
N LEU A 412 -36.09 -14.89 1.69
CA LEU A 412 -36.79 -15.83 0.84
C LEU A 412 -38.20 -15.32 0.53
N THR A 413 -38.44 -14.92 -0.72
CA THR A 413 -39.71 -14.41 -1.23
C THR A 413 -40.20 -15.28 -2.35
N ALA A 414 -41.52 -15.39 -2.52
CA ALA A 414 -42.08 -15.97 -3.73
C ALA A 414 -41.82 -15.06 -4.92
N ASP A 415 -41.63 -15.63 -6.08
CA ASP A 415 -41.55 -14.90 -7.34
C ASP A 415 -42.92 -14.31 -7.69
N ALA A 416 -42.92 -13.19 -8.41
CA ALA A 416 -44.17 -12.46 -8.69
C ALA A 416 -45.21 -13.31 -9.44
N ASP A 417 -44.74 -14.11 -10.39
CA ASP A 417 -45.61 -14.97 -11.22
C ASP A 417 -46.21 -16.11 -10.38
N ASN A 418 -45.43 -16.63 -9.42
CA ASN A 418 -45.89 -17.73 -8.54
C ASN A 418 -46.77 -17.24 -7.40
N LYS A 419 -46.73 -15.94 -7.02
CA LYS A 419 -47.49 -15.34 -5.90
C LYS A 419 -47.21 -15.91 -4.54
N ILE A 420 -47.10 -17.23 -4.42
CA ILE A 420 -46.69 -17.98 -3.22
C ILE A 420 -45.73 -19.10 -3.63
N GLU A 421 -44.77 -19.41 -2.76
CA GLU A 421 -43.86 -20.53 -2.88
C GLU A 421 -43.63 -21.19 -1.54
N VAL A 422 -43.05 -22.37 -1.56
CA VAL A 422 -42.83 -23.18 -0.39
C VAL A 422 -41.34 -23.12 0.01
N VAL A 423 -41.09 -22.94 1.31
CA VAL A 423 -39.74 -22.98 1.87
C VAL A 423 -39.62 -24.15 2.82
N ASN A 424 -38.61 -25.01 2.59
CA ASN A 424 -38.25 -26.05 3.56
C ASN A 424 -37.55 -25.38 4.77
N LYS A 425 -38.04 -25.59 5.96
CA LYS A 425 -37.55 -24.95 7.20
C LYS A 425 -36.12 -25.36 7.58
N THR A 426 -35.70 -26.56 7.17
CA THR A 426 -34.39 -27.13 7.50
C THR A 426 -33.33 -26.79 6.44
N THR A 427 -33.63 -27.05 5.18
CA THR A 427 -32.68 -26.81 4.07
C THR A 427 -32.71 -25.37 3.57
N LEU A 428 -33.77 -24.61 3.90
CA LEU A 428 -34.04 -23.24 3.37
C LEU A 428 -34.16 -23.21 1.84
N GLU A 429 -34.45 -24.35 1.25
CA GLU A 429 -34.76 -24.43 -0.17
C GLU A 429 -36.15 -23.83 -0.44
N LYS A 430 -36.22 -22.95 -1.43
CA LYS A 430 -37.44 -22.32 -1.93
C LYS A 430 -37.84 -23.03 -3.23
N ILE A 431 -39.04 -23.52 -3.30
CA ILE A 431 -39.57 -24.23 -4.48
C ILE A 431 -41.02 -23.81 -4.77
N THR A 432 -41.45 -23.94 -5.99
CA THR A 432 -42.85 -23.77 -6.38
C THR A 432 -43.72 -24.86 -5.79
N VAL A 433 -45.02 -24.61 -5.69
CA VAL A 433 -45.97 -25.64 -5.26
C VAL A 433 -45.95 -26.82 -6.24
N SER A 434 -45.85 -26.56 -7.55
CA SER A 434 -45.74 -27.59 -8.59
C SER A 434 -44.50 -28.48 -8.38
N LYS A 435 -43.35 -27.87 -8.08
CA LYS A 435 -42.09 -28.59 -7.81
C LYS A 435 -42.21 -29.45 -6.55
N LEU A 436 -42.83 -28.92 -5.46
CA LEU A 436 -43.08 -29.69 -4.25
C LEU A 436 -43.91 -30.95 -4.53
N ILE A 437 -45.00 -30.80 -5.29
CA ILE A 437 -45.85 -31.93 -5.68
C ILE A 437 -45.04 -33.00 -6.44
N SER A 438 -44.22 -32.56 -7.40
CA SER A 438 -43.35 -33.45 -8.19
C SER A 438 -42.31 -34.17 -7.34
N ASP A 439 -41.59 -33.44 -6.50
CA ASP A 439 -40.47 -33.96 -5.67
C ASP A 439 -40.96 -34.99 -4.62
N LEU A 440 -42.16 -34.83 -4.13
CA LEU A 440 -42.76 -35.72 -3.17
C LEU A 440 -43.56 -36.86 -3.80
N GLY A 441 -43.63 -36.91 -5.13
CA GLY A 441 -44.39 -37.94 -5.86
C GLY A 441 -45.87 -37.91 -5.56
N LEU A 442 -46.41 -36.73 -5.16
CA LEU A 442 -47.83 -36.59 -4.81
C LEU A 442 -48.68 -36.69 -6.05
N THR A 443 -49.47 -37.76 -6.18
CA THR A 443 -50.28 -38.08 -7.37
C THR A 443 -51.76 -37.69 -7.23
N GLY A 444 -52.12 -37.15 -6.09
CA GLY A 444 -53.50 -36.81 -5.76
C GLY A 444 -54.23 -37.86 -4.95
N VAL A 445 -55.36 -37.51 -4.37
CA VAL A 445 -56.20 -38.43 -3.62
C VAL A 445 -56.88 -39.44 -4.53
N ASP A 446 -56.99 -39.14 -5.81
CA ASP A 446 -57.44 -40.05 -6.88
C ASP A 446 -56.21 -40.57 -7.65
N ALA A 447 -55.70 -41.73 -7.28
CA ALA A 447 -54.55 -42.42 -7.86
C ALA A 447 -54.65 -42.68 -9.37
N SER A 448 -55.80 -42.49 -9.97
CA SER A 448 -56.02 -42.68 -11.38
C SER A 448 -55.61 -41.47 -12.26
N LYS A 449 -55.30 -40.31 -11.64
CA LYS A 449 -54.96 -39.06 -12.36
C LYS A 449 -53.51 -38.66 -12.14
N LYS A 450 -52.76 -38.49 -13.23
CA LYS A 450 -51.45 -37.86 -13.21
C LYS A 450 -51.61 -36.34 -12.89
N ILE A 451 -50.59 -35.72 -12.26
CA ILE A 451 -50.59 -34.32 -11.84
C ILE A 451 -51.05 -33.36 -12.97
N GLY A 452 -50.69 -33.56 -14.20
CA GLY A 452 -51.10 -32.74 -15.34
C GLY A 452 -52.52 -32.99 -15.84
N GLN A 453 -53.30 -33.87 -15.19
CA GLN A 453 -54.68 -34.21 -15.58
C GLN A 453 -55.69 -33.94 -14.48
N ALA A 454 -55.29 -33.26 -13.38
CA ALA A 454 -56.19 -32.91 -12.30
C ALA A 454 -57.19 -31.84 -12.80
N ASN A 455 -58.47 -32.03 -12.49
CA ASN A 455 -59.50 -31.06 -12.75
C ASN A 455 -59.53 -30.03 -11.64
N LYS A 456 -60.06 -28.84 -11.95
CA LYS A 456 -60.32 -27.83 -10.94
C LYS A 456 -61.10 -28.36 -9.76
N GLY A 457 -60.52 -28.22 -8.56
CA GLY A 457 -61.09 -28.69 -7.30
C GLY A 457 -60.61 -30.04 -6.86
N ASP A 458 -59.86 -30.78 -7.69
CA ASP A 458 -59.27 -32.06 -7.30
C ASP A 458 -58.24 -31.84 -6.19
N VAL A 459 -58.30 -32.65 -5.12
CA VAL A 459 -57.36 -32.61 -4.01
C VAL A 459 -56.10 -33.40 -4.38
N ILE A 460 -54.97 -32.70 -4.50
CA ILE A 460 -53.65 -33.27 -4.85
C ILE A 460 -52.98 -33.86 -3.58
N TYR A 461 -53.15 -33.17 -2.46
CA TYR A 461 -52.56 -33.55 -1.17
C TYR A 461 -53.49 -33.21 -0.02
N THR A 462 -53.54 -34.11 0.98
CA THR A 462 -54.17 -33.82 2.31
C THR A 462 -53.32 -34.42 3.42
N ASN A 463 -53.21 -33.73 4.55
CA ASN A 463 -52.49 -34.22 5.74
C ASN A 463 -53.39 -35.08 6.69
N THR A 464 -54.60 -35.40 6.27
CA THR A 464 -55.58 -36.10 7.13
C THR A 464 -55.52 -37.60 7.01
N GLY A 465 -54.46 -38.20 6.48
CA GLY A 465 -54.39 -39.63 6.43
C GLY A 465 -53.26 -40.22 5.57
N VAL A 466 -53.37 -41.48 5.41
CA VAL A 466 -52.56 -42.33 4.59
C VAL A 466 -53.01 -42.11 3.14
N ASP A 467 -52.08 -42.01 2.19
CA ASP A 467 -52.46 -42.08 0.77
C ASP A 467 -53.08 -43.47 0.44
N THR A 468 -53.60 -43.61 -0.74
CA THR A 468 -54.22 -44.85 -1.19
C THR A 468 -53.28 -46.05 -1.21
N ASP A 469 -51.95 -45.79 -1.16
CA ASP A 469 -50.89 -46.81 -1.17
C ASP A 469 -50.26 -47.05 0.20
N GLY A 470 -50.80 -46.43 1.27
CA GLY A 470 -50.33 -46.60 2.63
C GLY A 470 -49.09 -45.82 3.01
N ALA A 471 -48.57 -44.93 2.13
CA ALA A 471 -47.44 -44.09 2.44
C ALA A 471 -47.81 -42.99 3.41
N ASN A 472 -46.98 -42.79 4.41
CA ASN A 472 -47.23 -41.84 5.48
C ASN A 472 -46.96 -40.41 5.00
N LEU A 473 -47.99 -39.67 4.61
CA LEU A 473 -47.91 -38.27 4.13
C LEU A 473 -47.56 -37.24 5.21
N THR A 474 -47.08 -37.68 6.37
CA THR A 474 -46.62 -36.78 7.44
C THR A 474 -45.39 -35.96 7.05
N ALA A 475 -44.75 -36.26 5.93
CA ALA A 475 -43.55 -35.59 5.45
C ALA A 475 -43.68 -34.04 5.23
N LEU A 476 -44.88 -33.53 4.98
CA LEU A 476 -45.12 -32.08 4.81
C LEU A 476 -45.45 -31.36 6.14
N THR A 477 -45.91 -32.11 7.13
CA THR A 477 -46.37 -31.53 8.39
C THR A 477 -45.17 -31.01 9.21
N GLY A 478 -45.10 -29.72 9.36
CA GLY A 478 -44.07 -29.08 10.17
C GLY A 478 -42.75 -28.78 9.44
N ASN A 479 -42.46 -29.35 8.28
CA ASN A 479 -41.20 -29.17 7.57
C ASN A 479 -41.20 -28.01 6.57
N TYR A 480 -42.35 -27.55 6.14
CA TYR A 480 -42.49 -26.51 5.13
C TYR A 480 -43.32 -25.33 5.61
N VAL A 481 -43.03 -24.16 5.08
CA VAL A 481 -43.86 -22.95 5.20
C VAL A 481 -44.13 -22.39 3.83
N VAL A 482 -45.26 -21.70 3.71
CA VAL A 482 -45.60 -20.96 2.48
C VAL A 482 -45.25 -19.50 2.67
N VAL A 483 -44.52 -18.93 1.74
CA VAL A 483 -44.14 -17.50 1.69
C VAL A 483 -44.81 -16.81 0.51
N ASN A 484 -45.11 -15.54 0.66
CA ASN A 484 -45.61 -14.69 -0.44
C ASN A 484 -44.48 -13.84 -1.04
N VAL A 485 -44.81 -13.01 -2.03
CA VAL A 485 -43.88 -12.09 -2.72
C VAL A 485 -43.19 -11.07 -1.78
N SER A 486 -43.70 -10.82 -0.59
CA SER A 486 -43.06 -9.97 0.43
C SER A 486 -42.22 -10.74 1.45
N GLY A 487 -42.05 -12.07 1.28
CA GLY A 487 -41.38 -12.97 2.21
C GLY A 487 -42.16 -13.20 3.51
N THR A 488 -43.43 -12.78 3.57
CA THR A 488 -44.27 -13.02 4.74
C THR A 488 -44.78 -14.47 4.74
N VAL A 489 -44.60 -15.17 5.85
CA VAL A 489 -45.18 -16.50 6.02
C VAL A 489 -46.70 -16.37 5.98
N VAL A 490 -47.30 -17.07 5.04
CA VAL A 490 -48.77 -17.14 4.88
C VAL A 490 -49.36 -17.84 6.09
N LYS A 491 -50.32 -17.19 6.71
CA LYS A 491 -51.06 -17.73 7.86
C LYS A 491 -52.24 -18.56 7.41
N SER A 492 -52.88 -19.21 8.36
CA SER A 492 -54.07 -20.09 8.15
C SER A 492 -55.06 -19.55 7.11
N GLY A 493 -55.71 -20.43 6.41
CA GLY A 493 -56.60 -20.12 5.32
C GLY A 493 -56.15 -20.72 3.99
N SER A 494 -56.62 -20.17 2.88
CA SER A 494 -56.23 -20.68 1.56
C SER A 494 -55.64 -19.58 0.67
N LYS A 495 -54.67 -19.93 -0.15
CA LYS A 495 -54.03 -19.08 -1.16
C LYS A 495 -53.88 -19.82 -2.48
N VAL A 496 -54.08 -19.12 -3.58
CA VAL A 496 -53.86 -19.67 -4.91
C VAL A 496 -52.49 -19.16 -5.39
N ASP A 497 -51.69 -20.05 -5.95
CA ASP A 497 -50.43 -19.70 -6.57
C ASP A 497 -50.62 -19.23 -8.05
N GLY A 498 -49.51 -18.96 -8.74
CA GLY A 498 -49.51 -18.63 -10.18
C GLY A 498 -49.60 -19.85 -11.08
N ASP A 499 -49.24 -21.04 -10.58
CA ASP A 499 -49.14 -22.30 -11.32
C ASP A 499 -50.45 -23.11 -11.35
N GLY A 500 -51.50 -22.59 -10.76
CA GLY A 500 -52.80 -23.25 -10.79
C GLY A 500 -53.06 -24.17 -9.62
N PHE A 501 -52.40 -23.96 -8.45
CA PHE A 501 -52.66 -24.69 -7.23
C PHE A 501 -53.18 -23.77 -6.13
N LYS A 502 -54.08 -24.30 -5.33
CA LYS A 502 -54.59 -23.67 -4.10
C LYS A 502 -54.02 -24.40 -2.90
N VAL A 503 -53.24 -23.70 -2.09
CA VAL A 503 -52.70 -24.22 -0.83
C VAL A 503 -53.63 -23.82 0.30
N VAL A 504 -54.06 -24.79 1.09
CA VAL A 504 -54.87 -24.61 2.30
C VAL A 504 -53.98 -24.89 3.52
N LEU A 505 -53.93 -23.93 4.46
CA LEU A 505 -53.13 -24.01 5.67
C LEU A 505 -53.98 -24.24 6.92
N ASP A 506 -53.44 -24.99 7.87
CA ASP A 506 -54.06 -25.20 9.21
C ASP A 506 -53.82 -24.00 10.14
N GLY A 507 -54.31 -24.07 11.38
CA GLY A 507 -54.14 -23.04 12.41
C GLY A 507 -52.68 -22.81 12.83
N ASN A 508 -51.79 -23.75 12.54
CA ASN A 508 -50.35 -23.68 12.82
C ASN A 508 -49.52 -23.27 11.60
N ASN A 509 -50.18 -22.87 10.49
CA ASN A 509 -49.60 -22.51 9.21
C ASN A 509 -48.89 -23.65 8.45
N ASN A 510 -49.20 -24.91 8.79
CA ASN A 510 -48.75 -26.07 8.03
C ASN A 510 -49.65 -26.29 6.80
N ILE A 511 -49.10 -26.89 5.76
CA ILE A 511 -49.86 -27.23 4.56
C ILE A 511 -50.83 -28.37 4.94
N LYS A 512 -52.12 -28.05 4.90
CA LYS A 512 -53.22 -28.98 5.18
C LYS A 512 -53.69 -29.69 3.90
N GLN A 513 -53.82 -28.95 2.81
CA GLN A 513 -54.24 -29.48 1.52
C GLN A 513 -53.59 -28.69 0.38
N ILE A 514 -53.36 -29.35 -0.76
CA ILE A 514 -53.08 -28.76 -2.03
C ILE A 514 -54.15 -29.19 -3.01
N ILE A 515 -54.79 -28.25 -3.67
CA ILE A 515 -55.96 -28.46 -4.54
C ILE A 515 -55.67 -27.84 -5.89
N ALA A 516 -56.02 -28.52 -6.99
CA ALA A 516 -55.97 -27.95 -8.35
C ALA A 516 -56.95 -26.77 -8.44
N ALA A 517 -56.42 -25.59 -8.88
CA ALA A 517 -57.17 -24.34 -8.92
C ALA A 517 -57.60 -23.93 -10.34
N ASN A 518 -56.98 -24.52 -11.37
CA ASN A 518 -57.29 -24.28 -12.81
C ASN A 518 -58.21 -25.35 -13.37
#